data_3d9c2a53771ef7b6321e013a2203ecd1
#
_entry.id   3d9c2a53771ef7b6321e013a2203ecd1
#
_cell.length_a   1.000
_cell.length_b   1.000
_cell.length_c   1.000
_cell.angle_alpha   90.00
_cell.angle_beta   90.00
_cell.angle_gamma   90.00
#
_symmetry.space_group_name_H-M   'P 1'
#
loop_
_entity.id
_entity.type
_entity.pdbx_description
1 polymer ?
#
loop_
_entity_poly.entity_id
_entity_poly.type
_entity_poly.pdbx_seq_one_letter_code
_entity_poly.pdbx_strand_id
1 'polypeptide(L)'
;MSVNFEELDYQQTDLGELILRRRRALEMGGRIVFEVKLNEDFLMSSLFHEAEVALTDLGLAGLEGEQLDIVVGGLGLGYTAAAAMKYTQVARMIVVEALAPVIDWHQRDLVPNGALLTGDARCHYYHEDFFALARGTGFDPDEPGHLFDAILLDIDHTPEALLNPSHADFYSEEGLTRLRAFLKPGGVFALWSNDAPEQGFLDLLSRVFDEVEGHVVEFDNPIQGNTAENGVYVAKVK
;
A
#
# COMPACT_ATOMS: atom_id res chain seq x y z
N MET A 1 15.67 28.62 14.66
CA MET A 1 14.93 27.87 15.67
C MET A 1 14.55 26.54 15.04
N SER A 2 14.91 25.41 15.60
CA SER A 2 14.48 24.12 15.07
C SER A 2 12.99 23.96 15.42
N VAL A 3 12.14 23.95 14.41
CA VAL A 3 10.70 23.68 14.60
C VAL A 3 10.57 22.21 14.97
N ASN A 4 10.12 21.91 16.20
CA ASN A 4 9.90 20.54 16.64
C ASN A 4 8.64 19.91 16.04
N PHE A 5 7.79 20.73 15.45
CA PHE A 5 6.53 20.37 14.82
C PHE A 5 6.25 21.35 13.68
N GLU A 6 5.84 20.85 12.53
CA GLU A 6 5.48 21.62 11.35
C GLU A 6 4.34 20.93 10.60
N GLU A 7 3.28 21.67 10.31
CA GLU A 7 2.27 21.30 9.36
C GLU A 7 2.80 21.65 7.96
N LEU A 8 2.95 20.65 7.11
CA LEU A 8 3.51 20.81 5.77
C LEU A 8 2.42 21.10 4.74
N ASP A 9 1.24 20.51 4.94
CA ASP A 9 0.08 20.74 4.08
C ASP A 9 -1.23 20.42 4.82
N TYR A 10 -2.31 21.11 4.43
CA TYR A 10 -3.68 20.91 4.88
C TYR A 10 -4.61 21.00 3.68
N GLN A 11 -5.43 19.97 3.49
CA GLN A 11 -6.37 19.91 2.37
C GLN A 11 -7.75 19.44 2.84
N GLN A 12 -8.81 20.08 2.34
CA GLN A 12 -10.16 19.54 2.46
C GLN A 12 -10.43 18.61 1.29
N THR A 13 -10.70 17.34 1.58
CA THR A 13 -11.03 16.31 0.59
C THR A 13 -12.45 15.81 0.76
N ASP A 14 -12.93 15.00 -0.17
CA ASP A 14 -14.25 14.35 -0.07
C ASP A 14 -14.33 13.34 1.10
N LEU A 15 -13.17 12.85 1.58
CA LEU A 15 -13.07 11.97 2.74
C LEU A 15 -12.91 12.74 4.06
N GLY A 16 -12.70 14.06 3.99
CA GLY A 16 -12.53 14.94 5.15
C GLY A 16 -11.23 15.74 5.13
N GLU A 17 -10.84 16.24 6.30
CA GLU A 17 -9.63 17.02 6.48
C GLU A 17 -8.39 16.14 6.42
N LEU A 18 -7.51 16.39 5.46
CA LEU A 18 -6.27 15.67 5.27
C LEU A 18 -5.09 16.57 5.66
N ILE A 19 -4.25 16.10 6.57
CA ILE A 19 -3.13 16.87 7.11
C ILE A 19 -1.83 16.08 6.95
N LEU A 20 -0.84 16.69 6.29
CA LEU A 20 0.54 16.23 6.32
C LEU A 20 1.35 17.06 7.31
N ARG A 21 2.00 16.41 8.25
CA ARG A 21 2.87 17.08 9.21
C ARG A 21 4.19 16.33 9.42
N ARG A 22 5.19 17.05 9.89
CA ARG A 22 6.43 16.43 10.38
C ARG A 22 6.74 16.90 11.79
N ARG A 23 7.32 16.02 12.58
CA ARG A 23 7.81 16.35 13.91
C ARG A 23 9.19 15.75 14.17
N ARG A 24 9.86 16.35 15.13
CA ARG A 24 11.07 15.79 15.68
C ARG A 24 10.72 14.94 16.91
N ALA A 25 10.90 13.63 16.80
CA ALA A 25 10.69 12.69 17.89
C ALA A 25 11.88 12.72 18.85
N LEU A 26 11.81 13.56 19.89
CA LEU A 26 12.89 13.76 20.87
C LEU A 26 13.16 12.47 21.64
N GLU A 27 12.12 11.70 21.93
CA GLU A 27 12.13 10.38 22.55
C GLU A 27 12.91 9.34 21.75
N MET A 28 13.13 9.61 20.45
CA MET A 28 13.86 8.76 19.51
C MET A 28 15.14 9.43 18.99
N GLY A 29 15.84 10.15 19.84
CA GLY A 29 17.09 10.81 19.49
C GLY A 29 16.95 11.96 18.49
N GLY A 30 15.74 12.51 18.35
CA GLY A 30 15.45 13.65 17.45
C GLY A 30 15.23 13.27 15.99
N ARG A 31 14.86 12.01 15.70
CA ARG A 31 14.45 11.54 14.36
C ARG A 31 13.30 12.39 13.83
N ILE A 32 13.36 12.72 12.55
CA ILE A 32 12.23 13.38 11.86
C ILE A 32 11.21 12.30 11.49
N VAL A 33 9.97 12.53 11.89
CA VAL A 33 8.83 11.65 11.62
C VAL A 33 7.80 12.44 10.83
N PHE A 34 7.33 11.85 9.73
CA PHE A 34 6.21 12.33 8.94
C PHE A 34 4.96 11.59 9.36
N GLU A 35 3.85 12.31 9.45
CA GLU A 35 2.58 11.78 9.90
C GLU A 35 1.46 12.32 9.02
N VAL A 36 0.51 11.47 8.67
CA VAL A 36 -0.70 11.82 7.94
C VAL A 36 -1.90 11.58 8.83
N LYS A 37 -2.78 12.57 8.90
CA LYS A 37 -4.08 12.46 9.56
C LYS A 37 -5.20 12.65 8.55
N LEU A 38 -6.27 11.90 8.72
CA LEU A 38 -7.54 12.10 8.03
C LEU A 38 -8.62 12.34 9.10
N ASN A 39 -9.15 13.56 9.14
CA ASN A 39 -9.99 14.04 10.23
C ASN A 39 -9.25 13.95 11.58
N GLU A 40 -9.89 13.35 12.59
CA GLU A 40 -9.28 13.11 13.90
C GLU A 40 -8.37 11.86 13.91
N ASP A 41 -8.48 10.99 12.88
CA ASP A 41 -7.80 9.72 12.85
C ASP A 41 -6.36 9.86 12.36
N PHE A 42 -5.49 9.08 12.98
CA PHE A 42 -4.10 8.94 12.58
C PHE A 42 -4.00 7.86 11.49
N LEU A 43 -3.69 8.28 10.27
CA LEU A 43 -3.73 7.37 9.13
C LEU A 43 -2.42 6.59 8.97
N MET A 44 -1.28 7.29 8.99
CA MET A 44 0.02 6.64 8.83
C MET A 44 1.18 7.47 9.38
N SER A 45 2.33 6.81 9.58
CA SER A 45 3.57 7.43 10.05
C SER A 45 4.79 6.84 9.35
N SER A 46 5.80 7.67 9.15
CA SER A 46 7.11 7.21 8.67
C SER A 46 7.93 6.49 9.74
N LEU A 47 7.37 6.26 10.91
CA LEU A 47 8.07 5.63 12.02
C LEU A 47 8.18 4.12 11.86
N PHE A 48 7.08 3.51 11.44
CA PHE A 48 6.96 2.07 11.22
C PHE A 48 6.58 1.86 9.74
N HIS A 49 7.36 1.07 9.06
CA HIS A 49 7.15 0.76 7.63
C HIS A 49 7.72 -0.62 7.26
N GLU A 50 8.03 -1.42 8.27
CA GLU A 50 8.60 -2.74 8.09
C GLU A 50 7.62 -3.67 7.36
N ALA A 51 6.34 -3.53 7.64
CA ALA A 51 5.32 -4.37 7.03
C ALA A 51 4.99 -3.98 5.59
N GLU A 52 5.07 -2.69 5.23
CA GLU A 52 4.93 -2.22 3.84
C GLU A 52 6.11 -2.70 2.98
N VAL A 53 7.32 -2.74 3.56
CA VAL A 53 8.48 -3.35 2.89
C VAL A 53 8.28 -4.86 2.75
N ALA A 54 7.84 -5.53 3.81
CA ALA A 54 7.56 -6.97 3.79
C ALA A 54 6.43 -7.34 2.81
N LEU A 55 5.39 -6.52 2.68
CA LEU A 55 4.34 -6.67 1.67
C LEU A 55 4.94 -6.79 0.27
N THR A 56 5.87 -5.89 -0.05
CA THR A 56 6.56 -5.92 -1.34
C THR A 56 7.47 -7.14 -1.47
N ASP A 57 8.31 -7.38 -0.46
CA ASP A 57 9.30 -8.47 -0.51
C ASP A 57 8.63 -9.85 -0.62
N LEU A 58 7.55 -10.07 0.12
CA LEU A 58 6.76 -11.31 0.06
C LEU A 58 5.93 -11.40 -1.22
N GLY A 59 5.30 -10.29 -1.65
CA GLY A 59 4.48 -10.24 -2.86
C GLY A 59 5.27 -10.43 -4.16
N LEU A 60 6.55 -10.03 -4.18
CA LEU A 60 7.43 -10.23 -5.34
C LEU A 60 8.32 -11.47 -5.22
N ALA A 61 8.35 -12.13 -4.04
CA ALA A 61 9.14 -13.33 -3.84
C ALA A 61 8.71 -14.46 -4.80
N GLY A 62 9.67 -15.00 -5.53
CA GLY A 62 9.41 -16.11 -6.44
C GLY A 62 8.68 -15.76 -7.74
N LEU A 63 8.44 -14.49 -8.02
CA LEU A 63 8.08 -14.06 -9.37
C LEU A 63 9.29 -14.18 -10.29
N GLU A 64 9.09 -14.88 -11.40
CA GLU A 64 10.11 -15.05 -12.43
C GLU A 64 9.89 -14.05 -13.56
N GLY A 65 10.98 -13.53 -14.13
CA GLY A 65 10.94 -12.59 -15.26
C GLY A 65 11.79 -11.36 -15.03
N GLU A 66 12.16 -10.69 -16.12
CA GLU A 66 13.00 -9.46 -16.10
C GLU A 66 12.19 -8.18 -16.39
N GLN A 67 10.89 -8.31 -16.62
CA GLN A 67 10.01 -7.20 -17.04
C GLN A 67 8.68 -7.32 -16.30
N LEU A 68 8.72 -7.27 -14.97
CA LEU A 68 7.52 -7.32 -14.14
C LEU A 68 6.71 -6.03 -14.26
N ASP A 69 5.43 -6.18 -14.47
CA ASP A 69 4.43 -5.12 -14.49
C ASP A 69 3.54 -5.27 -13.27
N ILE A 70 3.53 -4.26 -12.38
CA ILE A 70 2.88 -4.38 -11.08
C ILE A 70 1.96 -3.22 -10.78
N VAL A 71 1.01 -3.45 -9.88
CA VAL A 71 0.13 -2.43 -9.29
C VAL A 71 0.38 -2.32 -7.80
N VAL A 72 0.42 -1.10 -7.30
CA VAL A 72 0.35 -0.79 -5.87
C VAL A 72 -0.95 -0.02 -5.63
N GLY A 73 -1.83 -0.55 -4.80
CA GLY A 73 -3.03 0.13 -4.31
C GLY A 73 -2.73 0.83 -3.00
N GLY A 74 -2.85 2.16 -2.99
CA GLY A 74 -2.44 3.04 -1.91
C GLY A 74 -1.02 3.55 -2.08
N LEU A 75 -0.84 4.87 -2.04
CA LEU A 75 0.47 5.53 -2.13
C LEU A 75 1.00 5.88 -0.74
N GLY A 76 0.18 6.47 0.10
CA GLY A 76 0.54 6.89 1.44
C GLY A 76 1.85 7.68 1.51
N LEU A 77 2.80 7.26 2.35
CA LEU A 77 4.16 7.80 2.41
C LEU A 77 5.12 7.10 1.43
N GLY A 78 4.63 6.18 0.60
CA GLY A 78 5.32 5.56 -0.52
C GLY A 78 6.26 4.40 -0.16
N TYR A 79 6.14 3.78 1.01
CA TYR A 79 7.09 2.74 1.44
C TYR A 79 6.95 1.45 0.63
N THR A 80 5.73 0.98 0.38
CA THR A 80 5.44 -0.17 -0.49
C THR A 80 5.99 0.05 -1.89
N ALA A 81 5.66 1.17 -2.50
CA ALA A 81 6.13 1.54 -3.83
C ALA A 81 7.67 1.69 -3.89
N ALA A 82 8.28 2.35 -2.89
CA ALA A 82 9.72 2.53 -2.82
C ALA A 82 10.48 1.21 -2.62
N ALA A 83 9.89 0.26 -1.89
CA ALA A 83 10.44 -1.10 -1.78
C ALA A 83 10.42 -1.80 -3.14
N ALA A 84 9.33 -1.70 -3.90
CA ALA A 84 9.21 -2.29 -5.23
C ALA A 84 10.23 -1.73 -6.24
N MET A 85 10.56 -0.45 -6.17
CA MET A 85 11.56 0.17 -7.04
C MET A 85 12.99 -0.34 -6.82
N LYS A 86 13.28 -1.03 -5.71
CA LYS A 86 14.57 -1.69 -5.48
C LYS A 86 14.74 -2.96 -6.32
N TYR A 87 13.65 -3.53 -6.79
CA TYR A 87 13.66 -4.71 -7.65
C TYR A 87 13.91 -4.29 -9.10
N THR A 88 15.09 -4.64 -9.62
CA THR A 88 15.49 -4.29 -11.00
C THR A 88 14.64 -4.98 -12.07
N GLN A 89 13.99 -6.08 -11.71
CA GLN A 89 13.05 -6.80 -12.56
C GLN A 89 11.70 -6.13 -12.71
N VAL A 90 11.34 -5.16 -11.86
CA VAL A 90 10.14 -4.34 -12.05
C VAL A 90 10.40 -3.36 -13.18
N ALA A 91 9.71 -3.54 -14.30
CA ALA A 91 9.81 -2.69 -15.49
C ALA A 91 8.79 -1.55 -15.49
N ARG A 92 7.60 -1.78 -14.90
CA ARG A 92 6.55 -0.78 -14.74
C ARG A 92 5.79 -1.00 -13.43
N MET A 93 5.45 0.10 -12.79
CA MET A 93 4.58 0.12 -11.61
C MET A 93 3.53 1.21 -11.75
N ILE A 94 2.27 0.84 -11.64
CA ILE A 94 1.16 1.77 -11.49
C ILE A 94 0.81 1.86 -10.01
N VAL A 95 0.84 3.07 -9.46
CA VAL A 95 0.41 3.34 -8.08
C VAL A 95 -0.94 4.04 -8.14
N VAL A 96 -1.97 3.36 -7.66
CA VAL A 96 -3.35 3.88 -7.60
C VAL A 96 -3.58 4.56 -6.26
N GLU A 97 -3.94 5.85 -6.28
CA GLU A 97 -4.19 6.66 -5.08
C GLU A 97 -5.45 7.50 -5.27
N ALA A 98 -6.38 7.40 -4.31
CA ALA A 98 -7.65 8.10 -4.35
C ALA A 98 -7.56 9.57 -3.94
N LEU A 99 -6.54 9.93 -3.15
CA LEU A 99 -6.35 11.27 -2.62
C LEU A 99 -5.33 12.06 -3.46
N ALA A 100 -5.80 12.93 -4.35
CA ALA A 100 -4.94 13.79 -5.16
C ALA A 100 -3.85 14.54 -4.35
N PRO A 101 -4.13 15.05 -3.13
CA PRO A 101 -3.09 15.67 -2.31
C PRO A 101 -1.93 14.75 -1.96
N VAL A 102 -2.16 13.45 -1.78
CA VAL A 102 -1.09 12.48 -1.48
C VAL A 102 -0.14 12.36 -2.68
N ILE A 103 -0.68 12.31 -3.90
CA ILE A 103 0.14 12.34 -5.13
C ILE A 103 0.92 13.67 -5.23
N ASP A 104 0.27 14.81 -4.98
CA ASP A 104 0.90 16.14 -5.01
C ASP A 104 2.06 16.22 -4.00
N TRP A 105 1.93 15.65 -2.81
CA TRP A 105 3.02 15.62 -1.83
C TRP A 105 4.26 14.89 -2.33
N HIS A 106 4.08 13.77 -3.03
CA HIS A 106 5.18 13.04 -3.67
C HIS A 106 5.83 13.87 -4.78
N GLN A 107 5.02 14.46 -5.66
CA GLN A 107 5.50 15.30 -6.77
C GLN A 107 6.25 16.56 -6.30
N ARG A 108 5.88 17.10 -5.14
CA ARG A 108 6.53 18.26 -4.50
C ARG A 108 7.66 17.89 -3.53
N ASP A 109 7.99 16.60 -3.41
CA ASP A 109 9.02 16.09 -2.48
C ASP A 109 8.79 16.51 -1.03
N LEU A 110 7.53 16.50 -0.59
CA LEU A 110 7.15 16.81 0.79
C LEU A 110 7.20 15.60 1.73
N VAL A 111 7.30 14.39 1.17
CA VAL A 111 7.29 13.11 1.90
C VAL A 111 8.57 12.32 1.66
N PRO A 112 8.93 11.35 2.54
CA PRO A 112 10.23 10.70 2.52
C PRO A 112 10.62 10.03 1.18
N ASN A 113 9.65 9.49 0.46
CA ASN A 113 9.87 8.75 -0.79
C ASN A 113 9.50 9.55 -2.05
N GLY A 114 9.15 10.85 -1.90
CA GLY A 114 8.63 11.68 -2.99
C GLY A 114 9.58 11.78 -4.17
N ALA A 115 10.81 12.27 -3.95
CA ALA A 115 11.80 12.43 -5.00
C ALA A 115 12.18 11.10 -5.68
N LEU A 116 12.27 10.00 -4.90
CA LEU A 116 12.61 8.69 -5.43
C LEU A 116 11.54 8.19 -6.40
N LEU A 117 10.29 8.20 -5.98
CA LEU A 117 9.18 7.65 -6.77
C LEU A 117 8.84 8.52 -7.96
N THR A 118 8.79 9.85 -7.78
CA THR A 118 8.50 10.79 -8.87
C THR A 118 9.62 10.84 -9.90
N GLY A 119 10.87 10.61 -9.49
CA GLY A 119 12.04 10.59 -10.36
C GLY A 119 12.27 9.28 -11.11
N ASP A 120 11.61 8.18 -10.75
CA ASP A 120 11.78 6.88 -11.42
C ASP A 120 10.76 6.73 -12.57
N ALA A 121 11.29 6.64 -13.80
CA ALA A 121 10.45 6.52 -15.00
C ALA A 121 9.57 5.26 -15.05
N ARG A 122 9.81 4.28 -14.19
CA ARG A 122 8.99 3.07 -14.07
C ARG A 122 7.76 3.26 -13.19
N CYS A 123 7.72 4.32 -12.36
CA CYS A 123 6.65 4.60 -11.41
C CYS A 123 5.64 5.59 -12.01
N HIS A 124 4.38 5.18 -12.11
CA HIS A 124 3.29 5.98 -12.67
C HIS A 124 2.18 6.13 -11.64
N TYR A 125 1.85 7.37 -11.25
CA TYR A 125 0.71 7.65 -10.38
C TYR A 125 -0.58 7.68 -11.20
N TYR A 126 -1.60 6.98 -10.69
CA TYR A 126 -2.95 6.99 -11.23
C TYR A 126 -3.92 7.47 -10.16
N HIS A 127 -4.48 8.67 -10.34
CA HIS A 127 -5.45 9.25 -9.41
C HIS A 127 -6.82 8.64 -9.65
N GLU A 128 -7.13 7.58 -8.93
CA GLU A 128 -8.40 6.85 -9.00
C GLU A 128 -8.65 6.01 -7.74
N ASP A 129 -9.88 5.55 -7.57
CA ASP A 129 -10.27 4.60 -6.53
C ASP A 129 -9.89 3.17 -6.95
N PHE A 130 -8.93 2.56 -6.23
CA PHE A 130 -8.47 1.19 -6.46
C PHE A 130 -9.63 0.18 -6.49
N PHE A 131 -10.57 0.29 -5.55
CA PHE A 131 -11.69 -0.64 -5.45
C PHE A 131 -12.70 -0.47 -6.60
N ALA A 132 -12.88 0.75 -7.09
CA ALA A 132 -13.67 1.01 -8.29
C ALA A 132 -13.02 0.40 -9.54
N LEU A 133 -11.71 0.52 -9.69
CA LEU A 133 -10.95 -0.09 -10.79
C LEU A 133 -11.00 -1.62 -10.73
N ALA A 134 -10.88 -2.22 -9.54
CA ALA A 134 -10.99 -3.66 -9.33
C ALA A 134 -12.38 -4.22 -9.69
N ARG A 135 -13.44 -3.41 -9.50
CA ARG A 135 -14.80 -3.76 -9.94
C ARG A 135 -15.05 -3.52 -11.43
N GLY A 136 -14.23 -2.67 -12.06
CA GLY A 136 -14.44 -2.14 -13.40
C GLY A 136 -13.50 -2.76 -14.44
N THR A 137 -12.73 -1.89 -15.07
CA THR A 137 -11.91 -2.20 -16.24
C THR A 137 -10.46 -2.56 -15.93
N GLY A 138 -10.08 -2.60 -14.65
CA GLY A 138 -8.70 -2.86 -14.21
C GLY A 138 -7.89 -1.58 -14.00
N PHE A 139 -6.61 -1.72 -13.81
CA PHE A 139 -5.73 -0.71 -13.23
C PHE A 139 -4.90 0.07 -14.25
N ASP A 140 -4.91 -0.35 -15.53
CA ASP A 140 -4.22 0.38 -16.60
C ASP A 140 -5.19 1.35 -17.29
N PRO A 141 -4.95 2.68 -17.22
CA PRO A 141 -5.83 3.66 -17.86
C PRO A 141 -5.80 3.58 -19.39
N ASP A 142 -4.69 3.09 -19.97
CA ASP A 142 -4.48 3.02 -21.40
C ASP A 142 -4.90 1.66 -22.01
N GLU A 143 -4.93 0.59 -21.18
CA GLU A 143 -5.25 -0.77 -21.63
C GLU A 143 -6.23 -1.46 -20.67
N PRO A 144 -7.54 -1.25 -20.83
CA PRO A 144 -8.55 -1.93 -20.02
C PRO A 144 -8.42 -3.46 -20.08
N GLY A 145 -8.40 -4.11 -18.90
CA GLY A 145 -8.23 -5.55 -18.78
C GLY A 145 -6.78 -6.04 -18.86
N HIS A 146 -5.81 -5.12 -18.83
CA HIS A 146 -4.39 -5.49 -18.75
C HIS A 146 -4.09 -6.38 -17.52
N LEU A 147 -3.21 -7.37 -17.72
CA LEU A 147 -2.84 -8.34 -16.70
C LEU A 147 -1.47 -7.99 -16.09
N PHE A 148 -1.38 -8.09 -14.77
CA PHE A 148 -0.19 -7.76 -13.99
C PHE A 148 0.48 -9.02 -13.40
N ASP A 149 1.78 -8.90 -13.14
CA ASP A 149 2.56 -9.93 -12.43
C ASP A 149 2.29 -9.88 -10.93
N ALA A 150 2.07 -8.69 -10.36
CA ALA A 150 1.68 -8.52 -8.96
C ALA A 150 0.70 -7.36 -8.77
N ILE A 151 -0.18 -7.52 -7.77
CA ILE A 151 -1.04 -6.47 -7.23
C ILE A 151 -0.79 -6.44 -5.72
N LEU A 152 -0.21 -5.33 -5.23
CA LEU A 152 0.12 -5.10 -3.83
C LEU A 152 -0.87 -4.08 -3.26
N LEU A 153 -1.66 -4.46 -2.25
CA LEU A 153 -2.71 -3.61 -1.68
C LEU A 153 -2.36 -3.16 -0.27
N ASP A 154 -2.32 -1.85 -0.06
CA ASP A 154 -1.94 -1.17 1.17
C ASP A 154 -2.88 0.04 1.39
N ILE A 155 -4.17 -0.21 1.68
CA ILE A 155 -5.19 0.83 1.85
C ILE A 155 -5.94 0.68 3.17
N ASP A 156 -6.69 -0.41 3.35
CA ASP A 156 -7.53 -0.60 4.54
C ASP A 156 -6.69 -1.11 5.73
N HIS A 157 -7.17 -0.85 6.95
CA HIS A 157 -6.46 -1.31 8.16
C HIS A 157 -6.42 -2.82 8.27
N THR A 158 -7.54 -3.48 7.98
CA THR A 158 -7.66 -4.94 7.87
C THR A 158 -8.79 -5.26 6.89
N PRO A 159 -8.94 -6.52 6.43
CA PRO A 159 -10.11 -6.93 5.64
C PRO A 159 -11.46 -6.68 6.32
N GLU A 160 -11.48 -6.51 7.65
CA GLU A 160 -12.69 -6.25 8.45
C GLU A 160 -12.80 -4.79 8.93
N ALA A 161 -11.67 -4.06 9.03
CA ALA A 161 -11.61 -2.66 9.46
C ALA A 161 -11.29 -1.74 8.28
N LEU A 162 -12.33 -1.39 7.53
CA LEU A 162 -12.24 -0.66 6.27
C LEU A 162 -12.19 0.85 6.49
N LEU A 163 -11.39 1.56 5.72
CA LEU A 163 -11.39 3.03 5.67
C LEU A 163 -12.71 3.57 5.11
N ASN A 164 -13.36 2.82 4.23
CA ASN A 164 -14.67 3.17 3.68
C ASN A 164 -15.55 1.91 3.59
N PRO A 165 -16.80 1.94 4.06
CA PRO A 165 -17.72 0.80 3.95
C PRO A 165 -17.95 0.30 2.51
N SER A 166 -17.75 1.15 1.49
CA SER A 166 -17.85 0.77 0.07
C SER A 166 -16.81 -0.25 -0.38
N HIS A 167 -15.71 -0.45 0.40
CA HIS A 167 -14.68 -1.43 0.12
C HIS A 167 -15.10 -2.87 0.42
N ALA A 168 -16.17 -3.07 1.21
CA ALA A 168 -16.60 -4.39 1.70
C ALA A 168 -16.85 -5.43 0.58
N ASP A 169 -17.37 -5.00 -0.57
CA ASP A 169 -17.59 -5.89 -1.72
C ASP A 169 -16.27 -6.48 -2.27
N PHE A 170 -15.16 -5.75 -2.16
CA PHE A 170 -13.85 -6.23 -2.58
C PHE A 170 -13.39 -7.44 -1.76
N TYR A 171 -13.62 -7.43 -0.44
CA TYR A 171 -13.25 -8.49 0.51
C TYR A 171 -14.25 -9.66 0.52
N SER A 172 -14.96 -9.88 -0.59
CA SER A 172 -15.83 -11.02 -0.82
C SER A 172 -15.20 -11.99 -1.83
N GLU A 173 -15.72 -13.22 -1.91
CA GLU A 173 -15.28 -14.20 -2.91
C GLU A 173 -15.47 -13.67 -4.34
N GLU A 174 -16.56 -12.96 -4.60
CA GLU A 174 -16.82 -12.33 -5.89
C GLU A 174 -15.86 -11.18 -6.20
N GLY A 175 -15.57 -10.31 -5.21
CA GLY A 175 -14.63 -9.19 -5.35
C GLY A 175 -13.21 -9.68 -5.63
N LEU A 176 -12.75 -10.66 -4.85
CA LEU A 176 -11.43 -11.29 -5.03
C LEU A 176 -11.34 -12.06 -6.36
N THR A 177 -12.43 -12.67 -6.82
CA THR A 177 -12.47 -13.31 -8.14
C THR A 177 -12.32 -12.29 -9.27
N ARG A 178 -12.95 -11.11 -9.14
CA ARG A 178 -12.74 -10.01 -10.09
C ARG A 178 -11.30 -9.53 -10.09
N LEU A 179 -10.70 -9.34 -8.90
CA LEU A 179 -9.30 -8.95 -8.78
C LEU A 179 -8.37 -9.96 -9.44
N ARG A 180 -8.56 -11.27 -9.17
CA ARG A 180 -7.78 -12.35 -9.76
C ARG A 180 -7.74 -12.29 -11.28
N ALA A 181 -8.81 -11.84 -11.92
CA ALA A 181 -8.89 -11.74 -13.38
C ALA A 181 -7.91 -10.70 -13.98
N PHE A 182 -7.30 -9.84 -13.18
CA PHE A 182 -6.25 -8.90 -13.58
C PHE A 182 -4.83 -9.41 -13.30
N LEU A 183 -4.68 -10.66 -12.83
CA LEU A 183 -3.38 -11.28 -12.63
C LEU A 183 -3.04 -12.24 -13.78
N LYS A 184 -1.79 -12.21 -14.20
CA LYS A 184 -1.22 -13.21 -15.11
C LYS A 184 -1.21 -14.60 -14.46
N PRO A 185 -1.15 -15.70 -15.24
CA PRO A 185 -0.76 -17.01 -14.69
C PRO A 185 0.58 -16.90 -13.95
N GLY A 186 0.64 -17.43 -12.75
CA GLY A 186 1.78 -17.23 -11.82
C GLY A 186 1.81 -15.92 -11.07
N GLY A 187 0.88 -15.00 -11.35
CA GLY A 187 0.81 -13.69 -10.71
C GLY A 187 0.37 -13.75 -9.24
N VAL A 188 0.68 -12.69 -8.50
CA VAL A 188 0.52 -12.62 -7.05
C VAL A 188 -0.36 -11.42 -6.66
N PHE A 189 -1.32 -11.68 -5.78
CA PHE A 189 -1.98 -10.67 -4.95
C PHE A 189 -1.36 -10.70 -3.56
N ALA A 190 -0.92 -9.55 -3.04
CA ALA A 190 -0.50 -9.42 -1.66
C ALA A 190 -1.21 -8.24 -1.00
N LEU A 191 -1.57 -8.41 0.28
CA LEU A 191 -2.36 -7.47 1.07
C LEU A 191 -1.69 -7.22 2.42
N TRP A 192 -1.49 -5.96 2.76
CA TRP A 192 -1.10 -5.51 4.09
C TRP A 192 -2.28 -5.51 5.07
N SER A 193 -2.02 -5.80 6.34
CA SER A 193 -3.00 -5.72 7.41
C SER A 193 -2.34 -5.21 8.70
N ASN A 194 -3.05 -4.33 9.42
CA ASN A 194 -2.62 -3.85 10.72
C ASN A 194 -2.51 -4.97 11.76
N ASP A 195 -3.32 -6.00 11.61
CA ASP A 195 -3.37 -7.13 12.53
C ASP A 195 -2.76 -8.38 11.89
N ALA A 196 -2.32 -9.34 12.70
CA ALA A 196 -1.84 -10.64 12.23
C ALA A 196 -2.86 -11.31 11.30
N PRO A 197 -2.43 -12.15 10.34
CA PRO A 197 -3.33 -12.80 9.39
C PRO A 197 -4.39 -13.65 10.09
N GLU A 198 -5.65 -13.41 9.74
CA GLU A 198 -6.79 -14.15 10.27
C GLU A 198 -7.15 -15.35 9.40
N GLN A 199 -7.44 -16.49 10.06
CA GLN A 199 -7.78 -17.74 9.38
C GLN A 199 -9.01 -17.60 8.47
N GLY A 200 -10.00 -16.81 8.88
CA GLY A 200 -11.22 -16.59 8.10
C GLY A 200 -10.96 -15.98 6.73
N PHE A 201 -10.05 -15.01 6.68
CA PHE A 201 -9.67 -14.38 5.41
C PHE A 201 -8.72 -15.25 4.58
N LEU A 202 -7.81 -16.02 5.21
CA LEU A 202 -7.00 -17.04 4.52
C LEU A 202 -7.89 -18.11 3.87
N ASP A 203 -8.93 -18.56 4.56
CA ASP A 203 -9.90 -19.51 4.00
C ASP A 203 -10.69 -18.91 2.82
N LEU A 204 -11.03 -17.62 2.89
CA LEU A 204 -11.67 -16.89 1.79
C LEU A 204 -10.74 -16.79 0.57
N LEU A 205 -9.49 -16.35 0.76
CA LEU A 205 -8.48 -16.29 -0.29
C LEU A 205 -8.27 -17.67 -0.95
N SER A 206 -8.24 -18.75 -0.15
CA SER A 206 -8.05 -20.12 -0.64
C SER A 206 -9.20 -20.67 -1.49
N ARG A 207 -10.36 -20.02 -1.47
CA ARG A 207 -11.46 -20.32 -2.41
C ARG A 207 -11.25 -19.72 -3.79
N VAL A 208 -10.42 -18.67 -3.88
CA VAL A 208 -10.22 -17.88 -5.09
C VAL A 208 -8.85 -18.14 -5.71
N PHE A 209 -7.80 -18.27 -4.90
CA PHE A 209 -6.40 -18.42 -5.33
C PHE A 209 -5.90 -19.84 -5.09
N ASP A 210 -4.85 -20.22 -5.83
CA ASP A 210 -4.31 -21.59 -5.82
C ASP A 210 -3.32 -21.86 -4.69
N GLU A 211 -2.57 -20.84 -4.27
CA GLU A 211 -1.64 -20.87 -3.14
C GLU A 211 -1.87 -19.64 -2.29
N VAL A 212 -1.99 -19.82 -0.96
CA VAL A 212 -2.29 -18.74 -0.01
C VAL A 212 -1.45 -18.91 1.23
N GLU A 213 -0.78 -17.82 1.65
CA GLU A 213 0.02 -17.76 2.87
C GLU A 213 -0.31 -16.51 3.65
N GLY A 214 -0.21 -16.60 4.99
CA GLY A 214 -0.28 -15.48 5.91
C GLY A 214 1.03 -15.35 6.66
N HIS A 215 1.60 -14.14 6.70
CA HIS A 215 2.86 -13.85 7.36
C HIS A 215 2.67 -12.81 8.46
N VAL A 216 3.23 -13.06 9.65
CA VAL A 216 3.32 -12.07 10.73
C VAL A 216 4.65 -11.33 10.57
N VAL A 217 4.59 -10.01 10.54
CA VAL A 217 5.76 -9.12 10.46
C VAL A 217 5.92 -8.44 11.80
N GLU A 218 6.92 -8.87 12.57
CA GLU A 218 7.27 -8.28 13.86
C GLU A 218 8.25 -7.13 13.67
N PHE A 219 8.07 -6.05 14.43
CA PHE A 219 8.99 -4.91 14.47
C PHE A 219 9.05 -4.26 15.85
N ASP A 220 10.17 -3.62 16.15
CA ASP A 220 10.35 -2.90 17.41
C ASP A 220 9.46 -1.66 17.47
N ASN A 221 8.70 -1.53 18.56
CA ASN A 221 7.93 -0.32 18.86
C ASN A 221 8.56 0.44 20.04
N PRO A 222 9.51 1.34 19.78
CA PRO A 222 10.22 2.06 20.84
C PRO A 222 9.33 3.07 21.58
N ILE A 223 8.17 3.44 21.05
CA ILE A 223 7.21 4.32 21.75
C ILE A 223 6.55 3.56 22.90
N GLN A 224 6.16 2.32 22.65
CA GLN A 224 5.49 1.46 23.65
C GLN A 224 6.48 0.59 24.43
N GLY A 225 7.72 0.49 23.95
CA GLY A 225 8.76 -0.34 24.57
C GLY A 225 8.51 -1.85 24.45
N ASN A 226 7.80 -2.26 23.40
CA ASN A 226 7.46 -3.65 23.08
C ASN A 226 7.70 -3.95 21.59
N THR A 227 7.53 -5.20 21.20
CA THR A 227 7.39 -5.61 19.81
C THR A 227 5.94 -5.41 19.38
N ALA A 228 5.74 -4.83 18.19
CA ALA A 228 4.46 -4.77 17.51
C ALA A 228 4.47 -5.73 16.31
N GLU A 229 3.31 -6.04 15.79
CA GLU A 229 3.16 -6.94 14.65
C GLU A 229 2.10 -6.41 13.68
N ASN A 230 2.32 -6.69 12.40
CA ASN A 230 1.35 -6.53 11.33
C ASN A 230 1.24 -7.83 10.54
N GLY A 231 0.27 -7.92 9.65
CA GLY A 231 0.04 -9.06 8.78
C GLY A 231 0.33 -8.75 7.32
N VAL A 232 0.78 -9.77 6.59
CA VAL A 232 0.81 -9.78 5.13
C VAL A 232 0.16 -11.07 4.64
N TYR A 233 -0.84 -10.93 3.78
CA TYR A 233 -1.42 -12.05 3.05
C TYR A 233 -0.81 -12.12 1.66
N VAL A 234 -0.47 -13.30 1.20
CA VAL A 234 0.05 -13.56 -0.14
C VAL A 234 -0.80 -14.63 -0.81
N ALA A 235 -1.32 -14.35 -2.00
CA ALA A 235 -2.20 -15.25 -2.74
C ALA A 235 -1.75 -15.33 -4.20
N LYS A 236 -1.49 -16.54 -4.73
CA LYS A 236 -0.91 -16.77 -6.04
C LYS A 236 -1.88 -17.47 -6.97
N VAL A 237 -1.85 -17.07 -8.24
CA VAL A 237 -2.51 -17.74 -9.37
C VAL A 237 -1.54 -18.75 -9.98
N LYS A 238 -2.01 -19.99 -10.26
CA LYS A 238 -1.24 -21.01 -11.04
C LYS A 238 -1.39 -20.81 -12.52
#